data_7ac9cb59ca738a08ec79865243ef2d61
#
_entry.id   7ac9cb59ca738a08ec79865243ef2d61
#
_cell.length_a   1.000
_cell.length_b   1.000
_cell.length_c   1.000
_cell.angle_alpha   90.00
_cell.angle_beta   90.00
_cell.angle_gamma   90.00
#
_symmetry.space_group_name_H-M   'P 1'
#
loop_
_entity.id
_entity.type
_entity.pdbx_description
1 polymer ?
#
loop_
_entity_poly.entity_id
_entity_poly.type
_entity_poly.pdbx_seq_one_letter_code
_entity_poly.pdbx_strand_id
1 'polypeptide(L)'
;MKISLIGCGCGRETLVREAAEAIRSADALIGAPRLLEQFPEAEKKIPALSAKEIATALPSLSGSEVCVLFSGDSGFYSGARLLIPLLPENSEWRIIPGVSSLQLLAARLGEAWQNWRLCSAHGVDCDPVWEVCHGQKVFFLTGGKLGPAELCRMLTEAGLGSLSVVVGEQLGCPEERITQGKAEELSQTAFSPLSCMLAETAPRRQRRAPGLPDADFERTEKVPMTKQEVRSAVLAKLGVGPEDTCWDIGTGTGSVAVELALQARSVWAVERNREALRIAERNREKHGAWNLHLKEGSAPEILEGLPKPDAVFVGGSGGQMEEILKAVYYVNQKARVCVSAIALETLQCALACLRKLGYENEVCQIAVSRSRPAGDLTMMLGQNPVYLITGNPE
;
A
#
# COMPACT_ATOMS: atom_id res chain seq x y z
N MET A 1 28.77 -31.87 -4.65
CA MET A 1 28.73 -30.54 -5.27
C MET A 1 28.74 -29.50 -4.15
N LYS A 2 29.62 -28.51 -4.25
CA LYS A 2 29.64 -27.37 -3.32
C LYS A 2 29.05 -26.15 -4.01
N ILE A 3 28.11 -25.48 -3.35
CA ILE A 3 27.37 -24.32 -3.92
C ILE A 3 27.57 -23.10 -3.02
N SER A 4 28.10 -22.02 -3.57
CA SER A 4 28.18 -20.73 -2.90
C SER A 4 27.14 -19.78 -3.48
N LEU A 5 26.18 -19.34 -2.67
CA LEU A 5 25.17 -18.32 -3.03
C LEU A 5 25.75 -16.95 -2.69
N ILE A 6 26.12 -16.18 -3.71
CA ILE A 6 26.95 -14.99 -3.57
C ILE A 6 26.15 -13.73 -3.83
N GLY A 7 26.11 -12.82 -2.85
CA GLY A 7 25.74 -11.44 -3.05
C GLY A 7 26.91 -10.66 -3.69
N CYS A 8 26.77 -10.31 -4.97
CA CYS A 8 27.83 -9.64 -5.73
C CYS A 8 27.98 -8.13 -5.42
N GLY A 9 27.23 -7.62 -4.46
CA GLY A 9 27.21 -6.18 -4.25
C GLY A 9 26.51 -5.41 -5.37
N CYS A 10 26.76 -4.11 -5.40
CA CYS A 10 26.22 -3.19 -6.42
C CYS A 10 27.20 -2.89 -7.56
N GLY A 11 28.39 -3.46 -7.51
CA GLY A 11 29.46 -3.36 -8.50
C GLY A 11 30.67 -4.15 -8.03
N ARG A 12 31.61 -4.42 -8.91
CA ARG A 12 32.81 -5.25 -8.62
C ARG A 12 33.62 -4.74 -7.43
N GLU A 13 33.67 -3.43 -7.23
CA GLU A 13 34.38 -2.80 -6.12
C GLU A 13 33.73 -3.01 -4.76
N THR A 14 32.45 -3.38 -4.73
CA THR A 14 31.70 -3.67 -3.51
C THR A 14 31.66 -5.16 -3.16
N LEU A 15 32.36 -6.00 -3.94
CA LEU A 15 32.45 -7.43 -3.72
C LEU A 15 33.28 -7.71 -2.47
N VAL A 16 32.74 -8.46 -1.53
CA VAL A 16 33.48 -8.85 -0.32
C VAL A 16 34.61 -9.84 -0.68
N ARG A 17 35.68 -9.81 0.09
CA ARG A 17 36.88 -10.64 -0.19
C ARG A 17 36.56 -12.13 -0.31
N GLU A 18 35.71 -12.67 0.59
CA GLU A 18 35.31 -14.09 0.57
C GLU A 18 34.57 -14.44 -0.73
N ALA A 19 33.70 -13.56 -1.24
CA ALA A 19 33.02 -13.74 -2.51
C ALA A 19 34.01 -13.74 -3.68
N ALA A 20 34.97 -12.84 -3.70
CA ALA A 20 36.00 -12.77 -4.74
C ALA A 20 36.89 -14.01 -4.76
N GLU A 21 37.22 -14.57 -3.60
CA GLU A 21 37.98 -15.82 -3.48
C GLU A 21 37.15 -17.00 -3.99
N ALA A 22 35.89 -17.12 -3.58
CA ALA A 22 35.00 -18.18 -4.02
C ALA A 22 34.76 -18.16 -5.53
N ILE A 23 34.55 -16.98 -6.12
CA ILE A 23 34.33 -16.82 -7.58
C ILE A 23 35.58 -17.24 -8.36
N ARG A 24 36.79 -16.90 -7.86
CA ARG A 24 38.04 -17.30 -8.52
C ARG A 24 38.30 -18.76 -8.50
N SER A 25 37.88 -19.49 -7.46
CA SER A 25 38.07 -20.93 -7.31
C SER A 25 36.93 -21.75 -7.91
N ALA A 26 35.85 -21.12 -8.35
CA ALA A 26 34.70 -21.84 -8.85
C ALA A 26 34.91 -22.44 -10.24
N ASP A 27 34.45 -23.68 -10.44
CA ASP A 27 34.41 -24.34 -11.74
C ASP A 27 33.35 -23.78 -12.67
N ALA A 28 32.29 -23.17 -12.10
CA ALA A 28 31.22 -22.56 -12.87
C ALA A 28 30.54 -21.41 -12.12
N LEU A 29 30.12 -20.39 -12.88
CA LEU A 29 29.29 -19.29 -12.41
C LEU A 29 27.89 -19.40 -13.02
N ILE A 30 26.86 -19.24 -12.19
CA ILE A 30 25.46 -19.18 -12.62
C ILE A 30 24.87 -17.84 -12.18
N GLY A 31 24.13 -17.14 -13.06
CA GLY A 31 23.46 -15.91 -12.69
C GLY A 31 22.96 -15.10 -13.88
N ALA A 32 22.45 -13.91 -13.59
CA ALA A 32 22.01 -12.99 -14.62
C ALA A 32 23.18 -12.60 -15.56
N PRO A 33 22.94 -12.46 -16.89
CA PRO A 33 23.99 -12.12 -17.85
C PRO A 33 24.87 -10.95 -17.41
N ARG A 34 24.25 -9.83 -16.97
CA ARG A 34 24.96 -8.63 -16.50
C ARG A 34 25.90 -8.88 -15.31
N LEU A 35 25.62 -9.88 -14.45
CA LEU A 35 26.50 -10.27 -13.35
C LEU A 35 27.66 -11.13 -13.85
N LEU A 36 27.39 -12.05 -14.77
CA LEU A 36 28.40 -12.90 -15.39
C LEU A 36 29.41 -12.11 -16.22
N GLU A 37 28.98 -11.01 -16.85
CA GLU A 37 29.84 -10.10 -17.61
C GLU A 37 30.89 -9.39 -16.73
N GLN A 38 30.64 -9.24 -15.43
CA GLN A 38 31.61 -8.68 -14.49
C GLN A 38 32.83 -9.58 -14.23
N PHE A 39 32.75 -10.87 -14.59
CA PHE A 39 33.79 -11.86 -14.38
C PHE A 39 34.24 -12.48 -15.71
N PRO A 40 34.92 -11.71 -16.60
CA PRO A 40 35.33 -12.22 -17.91
C PRO A 40 36.30 -13.37 -17.81
N GLU A 41 37.03 -13.47 -16.69
CA GLU A 41 38.00 -14.52 -16.40
C GLU A 41 37.40 -15.91 -16.12
N ALA A 42 36.11 -16.03 -15.83
CA ALA A 42 35.48 -17.32 -15.54
C ALA A 42 35.28 -18.14 -16.83
N GLU A 43 35.76 -19.37 -16.83
CA GLU A 43 35.72 -20.27 -18.00
C GLU A 43 34.30 -20.75 -18.32
N LYS A 44 33.52 -21.10 -17.29
CA LYS A 44 32.15 -21.60 -17.46
C LYS A 44 31.11 -20.66 -16.85
N LYS A 45 30.27 -20.12 -17.71
CA LYS A 45 29.18 -19.20 -17.36
C LYS A 45 27.85 -19.72 -17.84
N ILE A 46 26.87 -19.79 -16.93
CA ILE A 46 25.53 -20.28 -17.23
C ILE A 46 24.52 -19.14 -16.94
N PRO A 47 23.95 -18.53 -17.98
CA PRO A 47 22.92 -17.52 -17.79
C PRO A 47 21.66 -18.13 -17.19
N ALA A 48 21.18 -17.56 -16.07
CA ALA A 48 19.90 -17.93 -15.45
C ALA A 48 19.36 -16.74 -14.66
N LEU A 49 18.06 -16.48 -14.77
CA LEU A 49 17.38 -15.34 -14.14
C LEU A 49 16.49 -15.76 -12.97
N SER A 50 15.95 -16.98 -13.01
CA SER A 50 15.02 -17.47 -12.00
C SER A 50 15.62 -18.60 -11.16
N ALA A 51 15.12 -18.75 -9.94
CA ALA A 51 15.50 -19.87 -9.06
C ALA A 51 15.26 -21.24 -9.71
N LYS A 52 14.21 -21.37 -10.53
CA LYS A 52 13.91 -22.62 -11.26
C LYS A 52 14.92 -22.92 -12.35
N GLU A 53 15.32 -21.90 -13.14
CA GLU A 53 16.38 -22.07 -14.16
C GLU A 53 17.71 -22.47 -13.53
N ILE A 54 18.08 -21.81 -12.43
CA ILE A 54 19.29 -22.14 -11.66
C ILE A 54 19.24 -23.58 -11.16
N ALA A 55 18.13 -23.98 -10.51
CA ALA A 55 17.95 -25.33 -10.00
C ALA A 55 17.99 -26.39 -11.10
N THR A 56 17.51 -26.09 -12.31
CA THR A 56 17.57 -26.97 -13.48
C THR A 56 19.00 -27.13 -14.01
N ALA A 57 19.83 -26.10 -13.91
CA ALA A 57 21.21 -26.12 -14.39
C ALA A 57 22.17 -26.90 -13.44
N LEU A 58 21.93 -26.85 -12.12
CA LEU A 58 22.81 -27.39 -11.09
C LEU A 58 23.14 -28.90 -11.26
N PRO A 59 22.22 -29.82 -11.59
CA PRO A 59 22.53 -31.23 -11.74
C PRO A 59 23.61 -31.54 -12.80
N SER A 60 23.71 -30.72 -13.86
CA SER A 60 24.71 -30.86 -14.91
C SER A 60 26.15 -30.53 -14.44
N LEU A 61 26.28 -29.98 -13.23
CA LEU A 61 27.53 -29.55 -12.60
C LEU A 61 27.91 -30.43 -11.39
N SER A 62 27.42 -31.66 -11.37
CA SER A 62 27.71 -32.60 -10.28
C SER A 62 29.23 -32.81 -10.11
N GLY A 63 29.68 -32.72 -8.86
CA GLY A 63 31.10 -32.85 -8.52
C GLY A 63 31.92 -31.55 -8.55
N SER A 64 31.33 -30.43 -9.01
CA SER A 64 31.99 -29.14 -9.15
C SER A 64 31.78 -28.21 -7.93
N GLU A 65 32.63 -27.18 -7.82
CA GLU A 65 32.40 -26.00 -6.99
C GLU A 65 31.68 -24.92 -7.82
N VAL A 66 30.47 -24.56 -7.44
CA VAL A 66 29.58 -23.66 -8.20
C VAL A 66 29.28 -22.40 -7.42
N CYS A 67 29.43 -21.23 -8.05
CA CYS A 67 28.97 -19.98 -7.51
C CYS A 67 27.69 -19.50 -8.21
N VAL A 68 26.65 -19.24 -7.44
CA VAL A 68 25.39 -18.63 -7.92
C VAL A 68 25.39 -17.17 -7.52
N LEU A 69 25.32 -16.30 -8.53
CA LEU A 69 25.48 -14.86 -8.38
C LEU A 69 24.14 -14.13 -8.26
N PHE A 70 23.99 -13.34 -7.20
CA PHE A 70 22.86 -12.46 -6.97
C PHE A 70 23.31 -11.01 -6.88
N SER A 71 22.48 -10.07 -7.34
CA SER A 71 22.75 -8.64 -7.21
C SER A 71 22.58 -8.18 -5.78
N GLY A 72 23.41 -7.26 -5.33
CA GLY A 72 23.34 -6.68 -3.98
C GLY A 72 23.69 -7.71 -2.91
N ASP A 73 22.92 -7.71 -1.83
CA ASP A 73 23.03 -8.67 -0.74
C ASP A 73 22.12 -9.87 -0.95
N SER A 74 22.63 -11.06 -0.66
CA SER A 74 21.90 -12.34 -0.81
C SER A 74 20.71 -12.47 0.17
N GLY A 75 20.66 -11.70 1.25
CA GLY A 75 19.58 -11.70 2.24
C GLY A 75 18.55 -10.58 2.03
N PHE A 76 18.83 -9.58 1.15
CA PHE A 76 17.96 -8.44 0.97
C PHE A 76 17.13 -8.54 -0.32
N TYR A 77 15.87 -8.98 -0.19
CA TYR A 77 14.94 -9.22 -1.32
C TYR A 77 15.53 -10.03 -2.48
N SER A 78 16.47 -10.91 -2.16
CA SER A 78 17.23 -11.69 -3.14
C SER A 78 16.50 -12.96 -3.58
N GLY A 79 16.74 -13.37 -4.84
CA GLY A 79 16.32 -14.65 -5.38
C GLY A 79 16.94 -15.87 -4.66
N ALA A 80 17.99 -15.69 -3.86
CA ALA A 80 18.62 -16.74 -3.07
C ALA A 80 17.61 -17.48 -2.18
N ARG A 81 16.70 -16.73 -1.53
CA ARG A 81 15.62 -17.28 -0.68
C ARG A 81 14.73 -18.28 -1.45
N LEU A 82 14.45 -18.01 -2.71
CA LEU A 82 13.61 -18.87 -3.55
C LEU A 82 14.38 -20.09 -4.08
N LEU A 83 15.70 -19.98 -4.17
CA LEU A 83 16.56 -21.06 -4.65
C LEU A 83 16.86 -22.10 -3.56
N ILE A 84 17.06 -21.70 -2.31
CA ILE A 84 17.45 -22.59 -1.20
C ILE A 84 16.57 -23.86 -1.12
N PRO A 85 15.22 -23.77 -1.18
CA PRO A 85 14.37 -24.97 -1.13
C PRO A 85 14.48 -25.88 -2.36
N LEU A 86 15.10 -25.39 -3.44
CA LEU A 86 15.26 -26.13 -4.71
C LEU A 86 16.66 -26.70 -4.90
N LEU A 87 17.56 -26.50 -3.93
CA LEU A 87 18.92 -27.04 -3.99
C LEU A 87 18.89 -28.58 -3.89
N PRO A 88 19.81 -29.29 -4.58
CA PRO A 88 19.88 -30.74 -4.50
C PRO A 88 20.16 -31.23 -3.06
N GLU A 89 19.43 -32.24 -2.58
CA GLU A 89 19.50 -32.78 -1.22
C GLU A 89 20.91 -33.15 -0.72
N ASN A 90 21.76 -33.59 -1.61
CA ASN A 90 23.14 -34.02 -1.31
C ASN A 90 24.18 -32.94 -1.64
N SER A 91 23.79 -31.66 -1.74
CA SER A 91 24.72 -30.54 -1.96
C SER A 91 25.13 -29.91 -0.65
N GLU A 92 26.41 -29.58 -0.53
CA GLU A 92 26.93 -28.67 0.50
C GLU A 92 26.81 -27.25 -0.01
N TRP A 93 26.12 -26.37 0.74
CA TRP A 93 25.94 -25.00 0.31
C TRP A 93 26.19 -24.01 1.42
N ARG A 94 26.59 -22.79 1.02
CA ARG A 94 26.78 -21.64 1.91
C ARG A 94 26.29 -20.36 1.25
N ILE A 95 26.02 -19.33 2.08
CA ILE A 95 25.65 -17.99 1.64
C ILE A 95 26.81 -17.05 1.96
N ILE A 96 27.20 -16.24 0.97
CA ILE A 96 28.18 -15.16 1.15
C ILE A 96 27.42 -13.83 0.92
N PRO A 97 27.37 -12.93 1.91
CA PRO A 97 26.64 -11.68 1.80
C PRO A 97 27.32 -10.71 0.83
N GLY A 98 26.57 -9.69 0.40
CA GLY A 98 27.08 -8.59 -0.41
C GLY A 98 26.58 -7.23 0.11
N VAL A 99 27.11 -6.15 -0.45
CA VAL A 99 26.67 -4.79 -0.13
C VAL A 99 25.44 -4.46 -0.96
N SER A 100 24.30 -4.15 -0.30
CA SER A 100 23.05 -3.79 -0.99
C SER A 100 23.02 -2.32 -1.41
N SER A 101 22.15 -1.98 -2.35
CA SER A 101 21.86 -0.59 -2.72
C SER A 101 21.32 0.25 -1.55
N LEU A 102 20.65 -0.37 -0.58
CA LEU A 102 20.24 0.23 0.68
C LEU A 102 21.44 0.81 1.45
N GLN A 103 22.45 -0.04 1.67
CA GLN A 103 23.64 0.35 2.43
C GLN A 103 24.47 1.42 1.71
N LEU A 104 24.59 1.30 0.37
CA LEU A 104 25.30 2.30 -0.41
C LEU A 104 24.57 3.64 -0.41
N LEU A 105 23.24 3.66 -0.63
CA LEU A 105 22.48 4.90 -0.59
C LEU A 105 22.60 5.57 0.78
N ALA A 106 22.43 4.81 1.85
CA ALA A 106 22.57 5.32 3.22
C ALA A 106 23.97 5.94 3.46
N ALA A 107 25.03 5.26 3.03
CA ALA A 107 26.40 5.75 3.13
C ALA A 107 26.62 7.04 2.32
N ARG A 108 26.07 7.13 1.12
CA ARG A 108 26.17 8.35 0.27
C ARG A 108 25.42 9.53 0.87
N LEU A 109 24.32 9.27 1.59
CA LEU A 109 23.54 10.31 2.27
C LEU A 109 24.08 10.65 3.66
N GLY A 110 25.03 9.87 4.20
CA GLY A 110 25.53 10.03 5.57
C GLY A 110 24.46 9.71 6.62
N GLU A 111 23.47 8.87 6.29
CA GLU A 111 22.35 8.52 7.16
C GLU A 111 22.44 7.07 7.63
N ALA A 112 21.92 6.83 8.83
CA ALA A 112 21.75 5.49 9.37
C ALA A 112 20.38 4.92 8.93
N TRP A 113 20.38 3.75 8.31
CA TRP A 113 19.19 3.15 7.71
C TRP A 113 18.35 2.26 8.66
N GLN A 114 18.80 2.01 9.89
CA GLN A 114 18.07 1.16 10.83
C GLN A 114 16.65 1.66 11.17
N ASN A 115 16.41 2.96 10.99
CA ASN A 115 15.10 3.59 11.22
C ASN A 115 14.31 3.78 9.91
N TRP A 116 14.80 3.29 8.79
CA TRP A 116 14.05 3.33 7.54
C TRP A 116 13.11 2.13 7.45
N ARG A 117 11.93 2.38 6.90
CA ARG A 117 11.04 1.32 6.48
C ARG A 117 11.53 0.77 5.15
N LEU A 118 11.59 -0.55 5.01
CA LEU A 118 12.10 -1.21 3.81
C LEU A 118 10.94 -1.80 3.03
N CYS A 119 10.82 -1.45 1.75
CA CYS A 119 9.78 -1.93 0.86
C CYS A 119 10.40 -2.40 -0.47
N SER A 120 9.90 -3.50 -1.01
CA SER A 120 10.23 -3.94 -2.35
C SER A 120 9.11 -3.55 -3.32
N ALA A 121 9.47 -2.79 -4.34
CA ALA A 121 8.65 -2.52 -5.53
C ALA A 121 9.19 -3.28 -6.75
N HIS A 122 10.14 -4.19 -6.56
CA HIS A 122 10.78 -4.98 -7.60
C HIS A 122 9.99 -6.26 -7.89
N GLY A 123 9.14 -6.21 -8.92
CA GLY A 123 8.37 -7.38 -9.37
C GLY A 123 7.23 -7.81 -8.43
N VAL A 124 6.86 -6.95 -7.48
CA VAL A 124 5.73 -7.13 -6.56
C VAL A 124 4.88 -5.86 -6.52
N ASP A 125 3.62 -6.02 -6.15
CA ASP A 125 2.74 -4.87 -5.94
C ASP A 125 3.20 -4.09 -4.70
N CYS A 126 3.27 -2.76 -4.86
CA CYS A 126 3.66 -1.83 -3.81
C CYS A 126 2.73 -0.61 -3.83
N ASP A 127 2.21 -0.25 -2.67
CA ASP A 127 1.46 1.00 -2.48
C ASP A 127 2.36 2.04 -1.78
N PRO A 128 3.01 2.95 -2.53
CA PRO A 128 3.94 3.91 -1.94
C PRO A 128 3.24 4.90 -1.00
N VAL A 129 1.95 5.19 -1.21
CA VAL A 129 1.18 6.09 -0.35
C VAL A 129 1.01 5.48 1.04
N TRP A 130 0.62 4.20 1.09
CA TRP A 130 0.53 3.47 2.34
C TRP A 130 1.89 3.42 3.06
N GLU A 131 2.95 3.08 2.33
CA GLU A 131 4.29 2.92 2.92
C GLU A 131 4.82 4.22 3.55
N VAL A 132 4.70 5.38 2.88
CA VAL A 132 5.20 6.66 3.41
C VAL A 132 4.37 7.22 4.59
N CYS A 133 3.18 6.67 4.85
CA CYS A 133 2.32 7.12 5.95
C CYS A 133 2.61 6.48 7.32
N HIS A 134 3.74 5.80 7.49
CA HIS A 134 4.08 5.10 8.75
C HIS A 134 5.04 5.85 9.69
N GLY A 135 5.32 7.13 9.40
CA GLY A 135 6.15 7.96 10.29
C GLY A 135 7.65 7.68 10.22
N GLN A 136 8.12 6.97 9.18
CA GLN A 136 9.52 6.66 8.90
C GLN A 136 9.84 6.96 7.45
N LYS A 137 11.10 7.32 7.12
CA LYS A 137 11.57 7.31 5.75
C LYS A 137 11.43 5.91 5.15
N VAL A 138 11.06 5.82 3.89
CA VAL A 138 10.84 4.53 3.22
C VAL A 138 11.87 4.35 2.12
N PHE A 139 12.64 3.29 2.23
CA PHE A 139 13.48 2.82 1.14
C PHE A 139 12.70 1.85 0.26
N PHE A 140 12.65 2.15 -1.03
CA PHE A 140 12.05 1.32 -2.06
C PHE A 140 13.14 0.68 -2.91
N LEU A 141 13.19 -0.64 -2.92
CA LEU A 141 13.94 -1.39 -3.93
C LEU A 141 13.09 -1.41 -5.21
N THR A 142 13.47 -0.63 -6.21
CA THR A 142 12.69 -0.45 -7.44
C THR A 142 13.09 -1.43 -8.54
N GLY A 143 12.20 -1.63 -9.52
CA GLY A 143 12.49 -2.44 -10.71
C GLY A 143 11.24 -2.95 -11.41
N GLY A 144 11.39 -3.34 -12.67
CA GLY A 144 10.28 -3.76 -13.50
C GLY A 144 9.32 -2.61 -13.82
N LYS A 145 8.03 -2.75 -13.48
CA LYS A 145 7.00 -1.74 -13.77
C LYS A 145 7.02 -0.55 -12.79
N LEU A 146 7.51 -0.75 -11.57
CA LEU A 146 7.52 0.25 -10.50
C LEU A 146 8.94 0.83 -10.34
N GLY A 147 9.32 1.71 -11.25
CA GLY A 147 10.52 2.54 -11.14
C GLY A 147 10.28 3.80 -10.28
N PRO A 148 11.35 4.57 -9.97
CA PRO A 148 11.23 5.77 -9.13
C PRO A 148 10.22 6.80 -9.67
N ALA A 149 10.21 7.06 -10.97
CA ALA A 149 9.26 8.00 -11.59
C ALA A 149 7.80 7.58 -11.37
N GLU A 150 7.51 6.29 -11.52
CA GLU A 150 6.16 5.75 -11.33
C GLU A 150 5.71 5.84 -9.87
N LEU A 151 6.58 5.49 -8.91
CA LEU A 151 6.30 5.66 -7.49
C LEU A 151 6.06 7.14 -7.14
N CYS A 152 6.87 8.05 -7.68
CA CYS A 152 6.69 9.50 -7.53
C CYS A 152 5.36 9.98 -8.14
N ARG A 153 4.95 9.44 -9.29
CA ARG A 153 3.65 9.75 -9.91
C ARG A 153 2.49 9.33 -9.00
N MET A 154 2.52 8.11 -8.46
CA MET A 154 1.51 7.62 -7.53
C MET A 154 1.40 8.49 -6.27
N LEU A 155 2.55 8.91 -5.71
CA LEU A 155 2.58 9.84 -4.57
C LEU A 155 1.97 11.20 -4.94
N THR A 156 2.29 11.73 -6.13
CA THR A 156 1.78 13.02 -6.62
C THR A 156 0.27 12.98 -6.83
N GLU A 157 -0.25 11.92 -7.44
CA GLU A 157 -1.70 11.70 -7.64
C GLU A 157 -2.47 11.59 -6.31
N ALA A 158 -1.81 11.08 -5.28
CA ALA A 158 -2.38 11.03 -3.92
C ALA A 158 -2.33 12.38 -3.16
N GLY A 159 -1.75 13.44 -3.76
CA GLY A 159 -1.59 14.75 -3.12
C GLY A 159 -0.28 14.90 -2.34
N LEU A 160 0.64 13.96 -2.47
CA LEU A 160 1.96 13.97 -1.82
C LEU A 160 3.09 14.44 -2.77
N GLY A 161 2.77 15.22 -3.79
CA GLY A 161 3.74 15.71 -4.78
C GLY A 161 4.89 16.52 -4.19
N SER A 162 4.66 17.22 -3.08
CA SER A 162 5.67 18.01 -2.37
C SER A 162 6.62 17.16 -1.49
N LEU A 163 6.40 15.85 -1.38
CA LEU A 163 7.24 14.97 -0.56
C LEU A 163 8.66 14.92 -1.13
N SER A 164 9.65 15.04 -0.25
CA SER A 164 11.06 14.95 -0.65
C SER A 164 11.44 13.49 -0.92
N VAL A 165 12.11 13.28 -2.04
CA VAL A 165 12.54 11.97 -2.53
C VAL A 165 14.00 12.04 -2.98
N VAL A 166 14.75 10.98 -2.71
CA VAL A 166 16.10 10.75 -3.22
C VAL A 166 16.10 9.48 -4.07
N VAL A 167 16.68 9.56 -5.25
CA VAL A 167 16.85 8.41 -6.15
C VAL A 167 18.33 8.14 -6.33
N GLY A 168 18.75 6.91 -6.02
CA GLY A 168 20.08 6.40 -6.32
C GLY A 168 20.04 5.51 -7.56
N GLU A 169 20.85 5.85 -8.55
CA GLU A 169 20.96 5.11 -9.80
C GLU A 169 22.35 4.52 -9.92
N GLN A 170 22.43 3.28 -10.41
CA GLN A 170 23.68 2.57 -10.69
C GLN A 170 24.70 2.66 -9.55
N LEU A 171 24.22 2.61 -8.30
CA LEU A 171 25.07 2.74 -7.11
C LEU A 171 26.21 1.71 -7.14
N GLY A 172 27.42 2.20 -6.88
CA GLY A 172 28.64 1.38 -6.94
C GLY A 172 29.17 1.10 -8.34
N CYS A 173 28.58 1.71 -9.38
CA CYS A 173 29.06 1.67 -10.76
C CYS A 173 29.69 3.03 -11.15
N PRO A 174 30.48 3.09 -12.24
CA PRO A 174 31.04 4.35 -12.74
C PRO A 174 29.99 5.43 -13.07
N GLU A 175 28.79 5.00 -13.46
CA GLU A 175 27.66 5.86 -13.80
C GLU A 175 26.76 6.18 -12.59
N GLU A 176 27.26 5.99 -11.37
CA GLU A 176 26.53 6.30 -10.13
C GLU A 176 26.01 7.74 -10.16
N ARG A 177 24.71 7.89 -9.92
CA ARG A 177 24.06 9.18 -9.81
C ARG A 177 23.07 9.20 -8.65
N ILE A 178 23.07 10.30 -7.90
CA ILE A 178 22.07 10.55 -6.85
C ILE A 178 21.32 11.81 -7.21
N THR A 179 20.01 11.70 -7.33
CA THR A 179 19.10 12.80 -7.66
C THR A 179 18.16 13.04 -6.50
N GLN A 180 18.03 14.28 -6.06
CA GLN A 180 17.10 14.68 -4.99
C GLN A 180 16.13 15.73 -5.54
N GLY A 181 14.86 15.63 -5.16
CA GLY A 181 13.82 16.57 -5.58
C GLY A 181 12.48 16.27 -4.90
N LYS A 182 11.44 16.93 -5.38
CA LYS A 182 10.07 16.65 -4.99
C LYS A 182 9.48 15.53 -5.83
N ALA A 183 8.54 14.76 -5.26
CA ALA A 183 7.89 13.67 -5.97
C ALA A 183 7.25 14.15 -7.29
N GLU A 184 6.60 15.32 -7.32
CA GLU A 184 6.00 15.91 -8.52
C GLU A 184 7.04 16.21 -9.62
N GLU A 185 8.23 16.67 -9.27
CA GLU A 185 9.34 16.94 -10.19
C GLU A 185 9.92 15.64 -10.73
N LEU A 186 10.20 14.69 -9.83
CA LEU A 186 10.84 13.42 -10.16
C LEU A 186 9.89 12.45 -10.89
N SER A 187 8.59 12.65 -10.82
CA SER A 187 7.59 11.87 -11.57
C SER A 187 7.74 12.02 -13.10
N GLN A 188 8.36 13.11 -13.56
CA GLN A 188 8.61 13.42 -14.97
C GLN A 188 10.04 13.09 -15.41
N THR A 189 10.86 12.55 -14.51
CA THR A 189 12.27 12.27 -14.77
C THR A 189 12.48 10.83 -15.22
N ALA A 190 13.29 10.64 -16.24
CA ALA A 190 13.71 9.30 -16.64
C ALA A 190 14.87 8.80 -15.75
N PHE A 191 14.72 7.61 -15.20
CA PHE A 191 15.71 6.96 -14.35
C PHE A 191 16.21 5.65 -14.96
N SER A 192 17.44 5.27 -14.61
CA SER A 192 17.99 3.97 -14.97
C SER A 192 17.14 2.83 -14.36
N PRO A 193 16.97 1.69 -15.09
CA PRO A 193 16.33 0.50 -14.53
C PRO A 193 17.01 -0.04 -13.26
N LEU A 194 18.31 0.21 -13.10
CA LEU A 194 19.08 -0.12 -11.90
C LEU A 194 19.06 1.06 -10.94
N SER A 195 17.97 1.20 -10.21
CA SER A 195 17.76 2.31 -9.27
C SER A 195 17.11 1.84 -7.96
N CYS A 196 17.17 2.71 -6.97
CA CYS A 196 16.42 2.62 -5.72
C CYS A 196 15.97 4.02 -5.30
N MET A 197 14.98 4.09 -4.43
CA MET A 197 14.38 5.34 -4.00
C MET A 197 14.26 5.39 -2.48
N LEU A 198 14.57 6.56 -1.90
CA LEU A 198 14.26 6.88 -0.50
C LEU A 198 13.25 8.03 -0.50
N ALA A 199 12.11 7.83 0.11
CA ALA A 199 11.10 8.88 0.29
C ALA A 199 11.03 9.29 1.76
N GLU A 200 10.84 10.59 1.99
CA GLU A 200 10.50 11.12 3.32
C GLU A 200 9.13 10.60 3.77
N THR A 201 8.85 10.75 5.05
CA THR A 201 7.58 10.32 5.61
C THR A 201 6.48 11.38 5.44
N ALA A 202 5.27 10.91 5.14
CA ALA A 202 4.04 11.70 5.24
C ALA A 202 3.12 11.05 6.27
N PRO A 203 3.41 11.16 7.56
CA PRO A 203 2.66 10.47 8.59
C PRO A 203 1.21 10.94 8.58
N ARG A 204 0.29 9.98 8.50
CA ARG A 204 -1.12 10.27 8.74
C ARG A 204 -1.38 10.42 10.24
N ARG A 205 -2.44 11.17 10.57
CA ARG A 205 -2.86 11.35 11.96
C ARG A 205 -3.35 10.01 12.51
N GLN A 206 -2.59 9.42 13.42
CA GLN A 206 -3.00 8.19 14.08
C GLN A 206 -4.04 8.49 15.17
N ARG A 207 -5.07 7.65 15.26
CA ARG A 207 -6.04 7.67 16.34
C ARG A 207 -6.23 6.27 16.92
N ARG A 208 -6.41 6.23 18.24
CA ARG A 208 -6.69 4.98 18.96
C ARG A 208 -8.15 4.56 18.90
N ALA A 209 -9.06 5.51 18.64
CA ALA A 209 -10.50 5.26 18.57
C ALA A 209 -11.16 6.19 17.53
N PRO A 210 -12.25 5.76 16.85
CA PRO A 210 -13.06 6.60 15.99
C PRO A 210 -13.78 7.69 16.78
N GLY A 211 -14.32 8.69 16.07
CA GLY A 211 -15.12 9.77 16.65
C GLY A 211 -14.38 11.09 16.74
N LEU A 212 -13.82 11.56 15.61
CA LEU A 212 -13.36 12.95 15.48
C LEU A 212 -14.51 13.92 15.76
N PRO A 213 -14.29 15.01 16.51
CA PRO A 213 -15.31 16.05 16.70
C PRO A 213 -15.87 16.57 15.38
N ASP A 214 -17.17 16.87 15.33
CA ASP A 214 -17.79 17.45 14.13
C ASP A 214 -17.16 18.79 13.73
N ALA A 215 -16.61 19.53 14.70
CA ALA A 215 -15.92 20.79 14.47
C ALA A 215 -14.57 20.63 13.76
N ASP A 216 -14.00 19.43 13.76
CA ASP A 216 -12.74 19.13 13.05
C ASP A 216 -12.94 18.99 11.53
N PHE A 217 -14.20 18.92 11.06
CA PHE A 217 -14.52 18.77 9.64
C PHE A 217 -15.01 20.09 9.04
N GLU A 218 -14.54 20.37 7.82
CA GLU A 218 -15.17 21.37 6.98
C GLU A 218 -16.54 20.88 6.51
N ARG A 219 -17.51 21.76 6.51
CA ARG A 219 -18.90 21.47 6.13
C ARG A 219 -19.61 22.70 5.63
N THR A 220 -20.68 22.51 4.88
CA THR A 220 -21.63 23.56 4.51
C THR A 220 -23.04 23.13 4.92
N GLU A 221 -23.99 24.07 4.95
CA GLU A 221 -25.39 23.74 5.26
C GLU A 221 -26.05 22.86 4.19
N LYS A 222 -25.52 22.91 2.95
CA LYS A 222 -26.07 22.17 1.79
C LYS A 222 -25.58 20.74 1.68
N VAL A 223 -24.43 20.42 2.29
CA VAL A 223 -23.85 19.06 2.20
C VAL A 223 -24.02 18.34 3.53
N PRO A 224 -24.81 17.25 3.57
CA PRO A 224 -25.01 16.47 4.78
C PRO A 224 -23.69 15.90 5.31
N MET A 225 -23.58 15.84 6.64
CA MET A 225 -22.45 15.23 7.33
C MET A 225 -22.95 14.27 8.39
N THR A 226 -22.48 13.02 8.34
CA THR A 226 -22.70 12.04 9.41
C THR A 226 -22.05 12.53 10.71
N LYS A 227 -22.83 12.62 11.78
CA LYS A 227 -22.39 13.19 13.07
C LYS A 227 -21.48 12.24 13.83
N GLN A 228 -20.67 12.77 14.73
CA GLN A 228 -19.62 12.08 15.48
C GLN A 228 -20.08 10.75 16.07
N GLU A 229 -21.21 10.73 16.78
CA GLU A 229 -21.72 9.55 17.45
C GLU A 229 -22.10 8.45 16.45
N VAL A 230 -22.75 8.83 15.34
CA VAL A 230 -23.14 7.93 14.28
C VAL A 230 -21.90 7.42 13.53
N ARG A 231 -20.92 8.30 13.21
CA ARG A 231 -19.66 7.88 12.59
C ARG A 231 -18.91 6.85 13.44
N SER A 232 -18.80 7.12 14.74
CA SER A 232 -18.14 6.19 15.68
C SER A 232 -18.80 4.82 15.65
N ALA A 233 -20.13 4.80 15.64
CA ALA A 233 -20.89 3.55 15.59
C ALA A 233 -20.73 2.83 14.25
N VAL A 234 -20.71 3.56 13.13
CA VAL A 234 -20.46 2.98 11.79
C VAL A 234 -19.11 2.26 11.76
N LEU A 235 -18.03 2.90 12.21
CA LEU A 235 -16.71 2.29 12.22
C LEU A 235 -16.64 1.07 13.14
N ALA A 236 -17.27 1.17 14.32
CA ALA A 236 -17.33 0.06 15.27
C ALA A 236 -18.10 -1.14 14.69
N LYS A 237 -19.23 -0.91 13.99
CA LYS A 237 -20.03 -1.94 13.35
C LYS A 237 -19.33 -2.57 12.14
N LEU A 238 -18.56 -1.80 11.38
CA LEU A 238 -17.76 -2.32 10.26
C LEU A 238 -16.52 -3.10 10.72
N GLY A 239 -16.03 -2.86 11.94
CA GLY A 239 -14.87 -3.55 12.49
C GLY A 239 -13.61 -3.44 11.59
N VAL A 240 -13.33 -2.21 11.10
CA VAL A 240 -12.29 -1.97 10.10
C VAL A 240 -10.90 -2.18 10.69
N GLY A 241 -10.09 -2.96 10.00
CA GLY A 241 -8.71 -3.27 10.33
C GLY A 241 -7.69 -2.54 9.42
N PRO A 242 -6.39 -2.56 9.81
CA PRO A 242 -5.34 -1.83 9.09
C PRO A 242 -5.04 -2.35 7.68
N GLU A 243 -5.45 -3.56 7.36
CA GLU A 243 -5.24 -4.16 6.03
C GLU A 243 -6.48 -4.07 5.12
N ASP A 244 -7.61 -3.54 5.64
CA ASP A 244 -8.86 -3.48 4.90
C ASP A 244 -8.82 -2.43 3.79
N THR A 245 -9.41 -2.76 2.65
CA THR A 245 -9.86 -1.83 1.62
C THR A 245 -11.32 -1.49 1.87
N CYS A 246 -11.65 -0.21 2.01
CA CYS A 246 -13.00 0.24 2.33
C CYS A 246 -13.62 1.04 1.19
N TRP A 247 -14.95 0.94 1.04
CA TRP A 247 -15.72 1.88 0.22
C TRP A 247 -16.62 2.75 1.09
N ASP A 248 -16.73 4.04 0.73
CA ASP A 248 -17.71 5.00 1.29
C ASP A 248 -18.58 5.53 0.15
N ILE A 249 -19.81 5.03 0.06
CA ILE A 249 -20.74 5.34 -1.02
C ILE A 249 -21.69 6.45 -0.60
N GLY A 250 -21.68 7.57 -1.33
CA GLY A 250 -22.38 8.80 -0.96
C GLY A 250 -21.65 9.52 0.18
N THR A 251 -20.35 9.78 0.00
CA THR A 251 -19.45 10.22 1.07
C THR A 251 -19.77 11.64 1.61
N GLY A 252 -20.47 12.46 0.84
CA GLY A 252 -20.82 13.83 1.23
C GLY A 252 -19.59 14.66 1.58
N THR A 253 -19.49 15.09 2.85
CA THR A 253 -18.31 15.84 3.33
C THR A 253 -17.03 15.00 3.50
N GLY A 254 -17.08 13.70 3.26
CA GLY A 254 -15.95 12.78 3.46
C GLY A 254 -15.69 12.41 4.93
N SER A 255 -16.59 12.75 5.84
CA SER A 255 -16.34 12.61 7.28
C SER A 255 -16.19 11.14 7.72
N VAL A 256 -16.97 10.20 7.12
CA VAL A 256 -16.82 8.76 7.38
C VAL A 256 -15.59 8.23 6.64
N ALA A 257 -15.41 8.61 5.37
CA ALA A 257 -14.25 8.20 4.57
C ALA A 257 -12.91 8.56 5.22
N VAL A 258 -12.79 9.78 5.78
CA VAL A 258 -11.59 10.22 6.52
C VAL A 258 -11.35 9.33 7.73
N GLU A 259 -12.36 9.06 8.55
CA GLU A 259 -12.18 8.22 9.74
C GLU A 259 -11.89 6.75 9.38
N LEU A 260 -12.47 6.24 8.28
CA LEU A 260 -12.09 4.93 7.72
C LEU A 260 -10.62 4.93 7.28
N ALA A 261 -10.17 5.98 6.57
CA ALA A 261 -8.80 6.09 6.08
C ALA A 261 -7.75 6.18 7.20
N LEU A 262 -8.11 6.69 8.37
CA LEU A 262 -7.24 6.71 9.54
C LEU A 262 -7.05 5.32 10.17
N GLN A 263 -7.82 4.31 9.78
CA GLN A 263 -7.77 2.94 10.32
C GLN A 263 -7.46 1.90 9.24
N ALA A 264 -8.05 2.02 8.06
CA ALA A 264 -7.90 1.07 6.95
C ALA A 264 -6.61 1.25 6.15
N ARG A 265 -6.29 0.28 5.32
CA ARG A 265 -5.21 0.35 4.32
C ARG A 265 -5.52 1.37 3.24
N SER A 266 -6.70 1.30 2.64
CA SER A 266 -7.15 2.24 1.61
C SER A 266 -8.65 2.45 1.66
N VAL A 267 -9.11 3.65 1.25
CA VAL A 267 -10.54 3.99 1.18
C VAL A 267 -10.87 4.58 -0.18
N TRP A 268 -11.93 4.11 -0.80
CA TRP A 268 -12.47 4.59 -2.05
C TRP A 268 -13.83 5.22 -1.79
N ALA A 269 -13.90 6.54 -1.87
CA ALA A 269 -15.11 7.30 -1.56
C ALA A 269 -15.75 7.84 -2.84
N VAL A 270 -17.03 7.58 -3.00
CA VAL A 270 -17.81 7.92 -4.19
C VAL A 270 -18.82 9.01 -3.87
N GLU A 271 -18.86 10.05 -4.68
CA GLU A 271 -19.83 11.15 -4.56
C GLU A 271 -20.12 11.77 -5.93
N ARG A 272 -21.40 12.03 -6.22
CA ARG A 272 -21.83 12.66 -7.47
C ARG A 272 -21.83 14.19 -7.43
N ASN A 273 -21.88 14.77 -6.22
CA ASN A 273 -21.93 16.22 -6.03
C ASN A 273 -20.50 16.79 -5.95
N ARG A 274 -20.13 17.61 -6.93
CA ARG A 274 -18.80 18.26 -6.98
C ARG A 274 -18.51 19.18 -5.81
N GLU A 275 -19.53 19.87 -5.25
CA GLU A 275 -19.32 20.71 -4.07
C GLU A 275 -18.96 19.86 -2.85
N ALA A 276 -19.65 18.73 -2.67
CA ALA A 276 -19.36 17.77 -1.61
C ALA A 276 -17.97 17.18 -1.76
N LEU A 277 -17.55 16.78 -2.96
CA LEU A 277 -16.19 16.28 -3.24
C LEU A 277 -15.10 17.31 -2.89
N ARG A 278 -15.29 18.58 -3.19
CA ARG A 278 -14.33 19.64 -2.82
C ARG A 278 -14.20 19.77 -1.29
N ILE A 279 -15.28 19.58 -0.55
CA ILE A 279 -15.26 19.59 0.92
C ILE A 279 -14.55 18.33 1.42
N ALA A 280 -14.85 17.16 0.85
CA ALA A 280 -14.21 15.89 1.19
C ALA A 280 -12.70 15.95 0.94
N GLU A 281 -12.26 16.58 -0.16
CA GLU A 281 -10.85 16.79 -0.47
C GLU A 281 -10.15 17.62 0.61
N ARG A 282 -10.73 18.77 1.01
CA ARG A 282 -10.17 19.59 2.09
C ARG A 282 -10.12 18.84 3.42
N ASN A 283 -11.14 18.03 3.72
CA ASN A 283 -11.14 17.20 4.91
C ASN A 283 -10.07 16.10 4.83
N ARG A 284 -9.87 15.48 3.66
CA ARG A 284 -8.78 14.53 3.40
C ARG A 284 -7.41 15.14 3.73
N GLU A 285 -7.12 16.31 3.17
CA GLU A 285 -5.86 17.04 3.38
C GLU A 285 -5.67 17.45 4.85
N LYS A 286 -6.69 18.07 5.45
CA LYS A 286 -6.67 18.53 6.84
C LYS A 286 -6.35 17.42 7.83
N HIS A 287 -6.80 16.21 7.56
CA HIS A 287 -6.61 15.06 8.44
C HIS A 287 -5.44 14.15 8.03
N GLY A 288 -4.73 14.47 6.93
CA GLY A 288 -3.64 13.62 6.41
C GLY A 288 -4.13 12.21 6.00
N ALA A 289 -5.36 12.12 5.49
CA ALA A 289 -5.96 10.87 5.04
C ALA A 289 -5.56 10.54 3.59
N TRP A 290 -4.25 10.43 3.34
CA TRP A 290 -3.67 10.33 1.99
C TRP A 290 -4.04 9.05 1.25
N ASN A 291 -4.39 8.00 1.96
CA ASN A 291 -4.92 6.73 1.45
C ASN A 291 -6.44 6.77 1.16
N LEU A 292 -7.06 7.94 1.16
CA LEU A 292 -8.44 8.19 0.74
C LEU A 292 -8.46 8.63 -0.73
N HIS A 293 -9.09 7.83 -1.58
CA HIS A 293 -9.26 8.08 -3.02
C HIS A 293 -10.69 8.57 -3.28
N LEU A 294 -10.83 9.81 -3.70
CA LEU A 294 -12.13 10.40 -4.04
C LEU A 294 -12.47 10.15 -5.52
N LYS A 295 -13.69 9.71 -5.79
CA LYS A 295 -14.20 9.44 -7.14
C LYS A 295 -15.51 10.20 -7.39
N GLU A 296 -15.54 11.02 -8.44
CA GLU A 296 -16.74 11.69 -8.90
C GLU A 296 -17.60 10.72 -9.71
N GLY A 297 -18.84 10.47 -9.28
CA GLY A 297 -19.78 9.64 -10.01
C GLY A 297 -20.93 9.11 -9.15
N SER A 298 -21.83 8.40 -9.78
CA SER A 298 -22.97 7.74 -9.14
C SER A 298 -22.70 6.24 -8.96
N ALA A 299 -23.04 5.71 -7.81
CA ALA A 299 -23.13 4.28 -7.61
C ALA A 299 -24.55 3.80 -8.08
N PRO A 300 -24.64 2.58 -8.69
CA PRO A 300 -23.60 1.56 -8.73
C PRO A 300 -22.58 1.68 -9.86
N GLU A 301 -22.79 2.48 -10.89
CA GLU A 301 -22.03 2.49 -12.14
C GLU A 301 -20.51 2.68 -11.92
N ILE A 302 -20.16 3.61 -11.01
CA ILE A 302 -18.75 3.92 -10.73
C ILE A 302 -18.03 2.86 -9.90
N LEU A 303 -18.75 1.90 -9.32
CA LEU A 303 -18.17 0.86 -8.48
C LEU A 303 -17.41 -0.18 -9.31
N GLU A 304 -17.73 -0.28 -10.61
CA GLU A 304 -17.00 -1.13 -11.54
C GLU A 304 -15.55 -0.63 -11.70
N GLY A 305 -14.60 -1.51 -11.48
CA GLY A 305 -13.16 -1.18 -11.58
C GLY A 305 -12.53 -0.60 -10.31
N LEU A 306 -13.29 -0.39 -9.22
CA LEU A 306 -12.70 -0.11 -7.91
C LEU A 306 -12.06 -1.38 -7.33
N PRO A 307 -10.97 -1.23 -6.53
CA PRO A 307 -10.41 -2.36 -5.79
C PRO A 307 -11.44 -3.06 -4.92
N LYS A 308 -11.33 -4.38 -4.83
CA LYS A 308 -12.25 -5.23 -4.05
C LYS A 308 -12.34 -4.76 -2.60
N PRO A 309 -13.54 -4.44 -2.06
CA PRO A 309 -13.70 -3.92 -0.71
C PRO A 309 -13.79 -5.05 0.33
N ASP A 310 -13.22 -4.86 1.52
CA ASP A 310 -13.43 -5.70 2.70
C ASP A 310 -14.55 -5.15 3.58
N ALA A 311 -14.77 -3.83 3.54
CA ALA A 311 -15.84 -3.16 4.27
C ALA A 311 -16.44 -2.02 3.44
N VAL A 312 -17.76 -1.86 3.50
CA VAL A 312 -18.51 -0.88 2.72
C VAL A 312 -19.48 -0.11 3.62
N PHE A 313 -19.36 1.20 3.61
CA PHE A 313 -20.38 2.10 4.16
C PHE A 313 -21.22 2.69 3.04
N VAL A 314 -22.55 2.73 3.24
CA VAL A 314 -23.49 3.40 2.34
C VAL A 314 -24.17 4.53 3.13
N GLY A 315 -23.71 5.76 2.91
CA GLY A 315 -24.24 6.98 3.53
C GLY A 315 -25.36 7.63 2.74
N GLY A 316 -25.39 7.39 1.41
CA GLY A 316 -26.41 7.89 0.51
C GLY A 316 -26.50 7.05 -0.76
N SER A 317 -27.72 6.60 -1.11
CA SER A 317 -27.95 5.71 -2.26
C SER A 317 -28.55 6.42 -3.49
N GLY A 318 -29.03 7.63 -3.33
CA GLY A 318 -29.75 8.32 -4.42
C GLY A 318 -30.98 7.59 -4.93
N GLY A 319 -31.55 6.66 -4.15
CA GLY A 319 -32.68 5.82 -4.53
C GLY A 319 -32.30 4.45 -5.11
N GLN A 320 -31.00 4.15 -5.27
CA GLN A 320 -30.49 2.93 -5.92
C GLN A 320 -29.90 1.92 -4.89
N MET A 321 -30.50 1.84 -3.70
CA MET A 321 -29.97 1.03 -2.60
C MET A 321 -29.81 -0.45 -2.97
N GLU A 322 -30.81 -1.03 -3.64
CA GLU A 322 -30.79 -2.45 -4.01
C GLU A 322 -29.69 -2.75 -5.05
N GLU A 323 -29.54 -1.89 -6.05
CA GLU A 323 -28.54 -2.01 -7.10
C GLU A 323 -27.12 -1.87 -6.54
N ILE A 324 -26.92 -0.91 -5.62
CA ILE A 324 -25.65 -0.71 -4.92
C ILE A 324 -25.26 -1.95 -4.11
N LEU A 325 -26.17 -2.47 -3.29
CA LEU A 325 -25.89 -3.64 -2.46
C LEU A 325 -25.62 -4.89 -3.29
N LYS A 326 -26.34 -5.07 -4.40
CA LYS A 326 -26.04 -6.13 -5.36
C LYS A 326 -24.67 -5.99 -5.99
N ALA A 327 -24.28 -4.78 -6.43
CA ALA A 327 -22.98 -4.52 -7.00
C ALA A 327 -21.85 -4.83 -6.00
N VAL A 328 -21.98 -4.41 -4.74
CA VAL A 328 -21.04 -4.75 -3.66
C VAL A 328 -20.91 -6.27 -3.51
N TYR A 329 -22.03 -6.98 -3.43
CA TYR A 329 -22.07 -8.44 -3.29
C TYR A 329 -21.38 -9.16 -4.45
N TYR A 330 -21.60 -8.71 -5.70
CA TYR A 330 -20.97 -9.31 -6.88
C TYR A 330 -19.45 -9.10 -6.90
N VAL A 331 -18.96 -7.95 -6.39
CA VAL A 331 -17.50 -7.69 -6.29
C VAL A 331 -16.89 -8.49 -5.14
N ASN A 332 -17.53 -8.53 -3.97
CA ASN A 332 -17.06 -9.30 -2.82
C ASN A 332 -18.20 -9.77 -1.91
N GLN A 333 -18.56 -11.03 -1.99
CA GLN A 333 -19.57 -11.66 -1.12
C GLN A 333 -19.17 -11.67 0.37
N LYS A 334 -17.87 -11.47 0.67
CA LYS A 334 -17.32 -11.41 2.03
C LYS A 334 -17.17 -9.99 2.57
N ALA A 335 -17.62 -8.96 1.82
CA ALA A 335 -17.57 -7.60 2.30
C ALA A 335 -18.56 -7.37 3.46
N ARG A 336 -18.09 -6.78 4.54
CA ARG A 336 -18.93 -6.29 5.63
C ARG A 336 -19.62 -5.01 5.15
N VAL A 337 -20.91 -4.88 5.38
CA VAL A 337 -21.70 -3.75 4.90
C VAL A 337 -22.35 -3.02 6.08
N CYS A 338 -22.32 -1.69 6.07
CA CYS A 338 -23.09 -0.86 6.98
C CYS A 338 -23.82 0.24 6.19
N VAL A 339 -25.14 0.28 6.30
CA VAL A 339 -25.99 1.29 5.67
C VAL A 339 -26.53 2.22 6.74
N SER A 340 -26.46 3.54 6.51
CA SER A 340 -27.15 4.52 7.34
C SER A 340 -28.48 4.94 6.69
N ALA A 341 -29.56 4.95 7.47
CA ALA A 341 -30.88 5.35 7.01
C ALA A 341 -31.57 6.25 8.05
N ILE A 342 -32.23 7.30 7.58
CA ILE A 342 -33.14 8.15 8.37
C ILE A 342 -34.58 7.80 8.03
N ALA A 343 -34.87 7.49 6.75
CA ALA A 343 -36.18 7.12 6.26
C ALA A 343 -36.45 5.62 6.47
N LEU A 344 -37.66 5.27 6.85
CA LEU A 344 -38.08 3.88 7.05
C LEU A 344 -38.06 3.07 5.76
N GLU A 345 -38.36 3.70 4.63
CA GLU A 345 -38.32 3.09 3.29
C GLU A 345 -36.88 2.65 2.95
N THR A 346 -35.88 3.46 3.27
CA THR A 346 -34.45 3.14 3.07
C THR A 346 -34.04 1.96 3.97
N LEU A 347 -34.45 2.00 5.24
CA LEU A 347 -34.24 0.89 6.19
C LEU A 347 -34.83 -0.41 5.66
N GLN A 348 -36.11 -0.39 5.24
CA GLN A 348 -36.80 -1.56 4.75
C GLN A 348 -36.13 -2.13 3.48
N CYS A 349 -35.77 -1.26 2.54
CA CYS A 349 -35.10 -1.65 1.30
C CYS A 349 -33.73 -2.32 1.58
N ALA A 350 -32.89 -1.67 2.40
CA ALA A 350 -31.57 -2.20 2.74
C ALA A 350 -31.66 -3.56 3.46
N LEU A 351 -32.54 -3.67 4.46
CA LEU A 351 -32.73 -4.90 5.23
C LEU A 351 -33.24 -6.06 4.35
N ALA A 352 -34.24 -5.79 3.49
CA ALA A 352 -34.79 -6.79 2.58
C ALA A 352 -33.74 -7.27 1.56
N CYS A 353 -32.93 -6.34 1.01
CA CYS A 353 -31.88 -6.66 0.07
C CYS A 353 -30.75 -7.50 0.70
N LEU A 354 -30.23 -7.10 1.87
CA LEU A 354 -29.18 -7.83 2.56
C LEU A 354 -29.61 -9.26 2.92
N ARG A 355 -30.89 -9.44 3.34
CA ARG A 355 -31.44 -10.77 3.61
C ARG A 355 -31.51 -11.65 2.36
N LYS A 356 -31.94 -11.08 1.22
CA LYS A 356 -31.97 -11.80 -0.07
C LYS A 356 -30.57 -12.22 -0.54
N LEU A 357 -29.55 -11.44 -0.19
CA LEU A 357 -28.17 -11.73 -0.53
C LEU A 357 -27.47 -12.68 0.46
N GLY A 358 -28.16 -13.15 1.50
CA GLY A 358 -27.61 -14.14 2.45
C GLY A 358 -26.72 -13.53 3.54
N TYR A 359 -26.79 -12.22 3.78
CA TYR A 359 -26.06 -11.61 4.88
C TYR A 359 -26.74 -11.86 6.23
N GLU A 360 -25.94 -12.14 7.26
CA GLU A 360 -26.39 -12.00 8.65
C GLU A 360 -26.59 -10.51 8.96
N ASN A 361 -27.79 -10.15 9.46
CA ASN A 361 -28.18 -8.75 9.56
C ASN A 361 -28.44 -8.32 11.00
N GLU A 362 -28.03 -7.11 11.34
CA GLU A 362 -28.41 -6.42 12.56
C GLU A 362 -28.93 -5.02 12.22
N VAL A 363 -29.95 -4.56 12.95
CA VAL A 363 -30.44 -3.17 12.87
C VAL A 363 -30.24 -2.51 14.24
N CYS A 364 -29.55 -1.38 14.25
CA CYS A 364 -29.32 -0.57 15.44
C CYS A 364 -29.88 0.84 15.22
N GLN A 365 -30.64 1.37 16.16
CA GLN A 365 -31.11 2.77 16.16
C GLN A 365 -30.20 3.60 17.07
N ILE A 366 -29.71 4.72 16.56
CA ILE A 366 -28.91 5.69 17.31
C ILE A 366 -29.73 6.97 17.46
N ALA A 367 -30.10 7.29 18.71
CA ALA A 367 -30.76 8.53 19.06
C ALA A 367 -29.79 9.40 19.90
N VAL A 368 -29.53 10.61 19.42
CA VAL A 368 -28.59 11.53 20.03
C VAL A 368 -29.32 12.78 20.52
N SER A 369 -29.08 13.18 21.74
CA SER A 369 -29.46 14.51 22.25
C SER A 369 -28.20 15.27 22.67
N ARG A 370 -28.12 16.53 22.29
CA ARG A 370 -26.99 17.41 22.65
C ARG A 370 -27.44 18.59 23.44
N SER A 371 -26.64 18.98 24.44
CA SER A 371 -26.89 20.18 25.23
C SER A 371 -26.72 21.45 24.37
N ARG A 372 -27.59 22.42 24.61
CA ARG A 372 -27.51 23.77 24.02
C ARG A 372 -27.84 24.83 25.08
N PRO A 373 -27.04 25.93 25.17
CA PRO A 373 -27.37 27.07 26.04
C PRO A 373 -28.69 27.68 25.62
N ALA A 374 -29.51 28.04 26.60
CA ALA A 374 -30.77 28.76 26.44
C ALA A 374 -30.91 29.78 27.60
N GLY A 375 -30.30 30.95 27.43
CA GLY A 375 -30.09 31.92 28.52
C GLY A 375 -29.17 31.35 29.58
N ASP A 376 -29.58 31.38 30.84
CA ASP A 376 -28.85 30.82 31.98
C ASP A 376 -29.05 29.30 32.17
N LEU A 377 -29.85 28.69 31.32
CA LEU A 377 -30.14 27.24 31.36
C LEU A 377 -29.44 26.47 30.24
N THR A 378 -29.31 25.16 30.45
CA THR A 378 -28.85 24.24 29.45
C THR A 378 -29.99 23.30 29.07
N MET A 379 -30.37 23.31 27.80
CA MET A 379 -31.42 22.43 27.26
C MET A 379 -30.84 21.28 26.49
N MET A 380 -31.50 20.10 26.54
CA MET A 380 -31.17 18.95 25.67
C MET A 380 -32.04 18.99 24.42
N LEU A 381 -31.40 18.99 23.25
CA LEU A 381 -32.09 18.95 21.96
C LEU A 381 -31.85 17.57 21.31
N GLY A 382 -32.95 16.86 21.03
CA GLY A 382 -32.94 15.62 20.28
C GLY A 382 -32.62 15.86 18.81
N GLN A 383 -31.84 15.00 18.23
CA GLN A 383 -31.59 14.91 16.79
C GLN A 383 -32.46 13.81 16.18
N ASN A 384 -32.68 13.85 14.86
CA ASN A 384 -33.36 12.75 14.19
C ASN A 384 -32.57 11.43 14.43
N PRO A 385 -33.27 10.38 14.84
CA PRO A 385 -32.62 9.07 14.99
C PRO A 385 -32.12 8.57 13.63
N VAL A 386 -30.99 7.88 13.66
CA VAL A 386 -30.37 7.23 12.51
C VAL A 386 -30.39 5.73 12.74
N TYR A 387 -30.85 4.98 11.74
CA TYR A 387 -30.75 3.53 11.74
C TYR A 387 -29.47 3.10 11.05
N LEU A 388 -28.72 2.21 11.68
CA LEU A 388 -27.60 1.49 11.07
C LEU A 388 -28.03 0.06 10.80
N ILE A 389 -27.96 -0.34 9.54
CA ILE A 389 -28.26 -1.70 9.08
C ILE A 389 -26.92 -2.33 8.70
N THR A 390 -26.53 -3.37 9.41
CA THR A 390 -25.31 -4.11 9.09
C THR A 390 -25.61 -5.42 8.40
N GLY A 391 -24.75 -5.79 7.48
CA GLY A 391 -24.70 -7.11 6.85
C GLY A 391 -23.29 -7.68 7.00
N ASN A 392 -23.19 -8.80 7.71
CA ASN A 392 -21.96 -9.57 7.84
C ASN A 392 -22.06 -10.81 6.95
N PRO A 393 -20.97 -11.20 6.26
CA PRO A 393 -20.95 -12.46 5.51
C PRO A 393 -20.99 -13.63 6.51
N GLU A 394 -21.70 -14.70 6.14
CA GLU A 394 -21.67 -15.97 6.88
C GLU A 394 -20.30 -16.66 6.85
#